data_e4195e373c4155dc53afae83bf7a8a88
#
_entry.id   e4195e373c4155dc53afae83bf7a8a88
#
_cell.length_a   1.000
_cell.length_b   1.000
_cell.length_c   1.000
_cell.angle_alpha   90.00
_cell.angle_beta   90.00
_cell.angle_gamma   90.00
#
_symmetry.space_group_name_H-M   'P 1'
#
loop_
_entity.id
_entity.type
_entity.pdbx_description
1 polymer ?
#
loop_
_entity_poly.entity_id
_entity_poly.type
_entity_poly.pdbx_seq_one_letter_code
_entity_poly.pdbx_strand_id
1 'polypeptide(L)'
;MKASQFLISTLKDAPADAEVVSHKLMMRAGLIKKLGAGIYNYMPMGLRVIRKVEAIVREEMNKAGAIELSMPVVQPAELWQETGRFDKMGPELLRIKDRHGRDFVVQPTSEEVVTDIARQEIRSYKQLPKNFYQIQTKFRDERRPRFGLMRGREFIMKDAYSFDRDQVSAKQSYQVMAGAYRNIFDRFGLTYRAVAADSGAIGGDLSEEFQVIAATGEDAIVYCPTSTYAANMEKAEALAPTQARGAATQALTKTATPGKSTCEDVAALLNVPLNTTVKSLVLASDTLNDKGEVVKSQVWLFLLRGDHDMNEVKVGKLPGFEGGFRFATTAEIEDHFGCKPGYLGPVNLKQPLKIVADRDVAVMADWVCGANEVDFHMTGVNFGRDVAEPDWVADIRNVVAGDASPDGQGVLAIERGIEVGHVFYLGTKYSQAMNATFLDVNGKPQFMEMGCYGIGVTRLPAAAIEQNHDERGIIWPDAIAPFTAVICPVNMDRSEDVKAAAFKLYEELLALGVDVILDDRGERPGAMFADWELIGVPHRVTIGDKGLKDGVVEYQHRRDTESTKVAVADVLAHVKAKLGL
;
A
#
# COMPACT_ATOMS: atom_id res chain seq x y z
N MET A 1 30.30 14.49 11.15
CA MET A 1 29.95 15.48 10.09
C MET A 1 29.83 16.86 10.69
N LYS A 2 30.22 17.94 9.98
CA LYS A 2 29.98 19.33 10.39
C LYS A 2 28.87 19.94 9.55
N ALA A 3 27.95 20.69 10.17
CA ALA A 3 26.80 21.27 9.48
C ALA A 3 27.19 22.31 8.45
N SER A 4 28.28 23.08 8.68
CA SER A 4 28.85 24.02 7.70
C SER A 4 29.34 23.36 6.41
N GLN A 5 29.63 22.06 6.44
CA GLN A 5 30.07 21.23 5.31
C GLN A 5 28.95 20.36 4.74
N PHE A 6 27.74 20.47 5.27
CA PHE A 6 26.58 19.69 4.87
C PHE A 6 25.49 20.60 4.31
N LEU A 7 24.72 20.12 3.35
CA LEU A 7 23.62 20.90 2.78
C LEU A 7 22.36 20.72 3.62
N ILE A 8 22.03 21.72 4.42
CA ILE A 8 20.77 21.81 5.19
C ILE A 8 19.88 22.82 4.47
N SER A 9 18.69 22.39 4.04
CA SER A 9 17.76 23.19 3.24
C SER A 9 16.36 23.17 3.83
N THR A 10 16.21 23.64 5.06
CA THR A 10 14.91 23.73 5.72
C THR A 10 14.05 24.86 5.15
N LEU A 11 12.74 24.67 5.18
CA LEU A 11 11.74 25.65 4.77
C LEU A 11 10.79 25.95 5.94
N LYS A 12 10.41 27.22 6.08
CA LYS A 12 9.43 27.64 7.08
C LYS A 12 8.05 27.04 6.78
N ASP A 13 7.62 27.13 5.53
CA ASP A 13 6.31 26.69 5.08
C ASP A 13 6.42 25.55 4.07
N ALA A 14 5.43 24.67 4.06
CA ALA A 14 5.34 23.61 3.06
C ALA A 14 4.89 24.17 1.70
N PRO A 15 5.33 23.59 0.58
CA PRO A 15 4.76 23.91 -0.72
C PRO A 15 3.24 23.65 -0.75
N ALA A 16 2.52 24.49 -1.50
CA ALA A 16 1.05 24.45 -1.56
C ALA A 16 0.47 23.14 -2.09
N ASP A 17 1.25 22.39 -2.87
CA ASP A 17 0.87 21.11 -3.45
C ASP A 17 1.19 19.91 -2.54
N ALA A 18 1.77 20.14 -1.36
CA ALA A 18 2.00 19.09 -0.36
C ALA A 18 0.73 18.91 0.49
N GLU A 19 0.11 17.73 0.40
CA GLU A 19 -1.17 17.45 1.03
C GLU A 19 -1.03 16.78 2.40
N VAL A 20 -0.35 15.63 2.46
CA VAL A 20 -0.20 14.83 3.69
C VAL A 20 1.00 15.26 4.51
N VAL A 21 1.00 14.89 5.80
CA VAL A 21 2.01 15.33 6.77
C VAL A 21 3.43 14.92 6.35
N SER A 22 3.63 13.69 5.93
CA SER A 22 4.94 13.22 5.49
C SER A 22 5.48 14.02 4.31
N HIS A 23 4.65 14.32 3.30
CA HIS A 23 5.05 15.13 2.16
C HIS A 23 5.45 16.55 2.61
N LYS A 24 4.63 17.19 3.45
CA LYS A 24 4.92 18.52 4.01
C LYS A 24 6.23 18.54 4.78
N LEU A 25 6.42 17.61 5.70
CA LEU A 25 7.59 17.58 6.55
C LEU A 25 8.87 17.20 5.79
N MET A 26 8.81 16.26 4.84
CA MET A 26 9.98 15.89 4.03
C MET A 26 10.46 17.05 3.16
N MET A 27 9.53 17.84 2.58
CA MET A 27 9.87 19.05 1.82
C MET A 27 10.44 20.13 2.73
N ARG A 28 9.80 20.40 3.88
CA ARG A 28 10.24 21.43 4.84
C ARG A 28 11.59 21.11 5.46
N ALA A 29 11.82 19.87 5.84
CA ALA A 29 13.08 19.42 6.43
C ALA A 29 14.23 19.28 5.42
N GLY A 30 13.98 19.55 4.13
CA GLY A 30 14.99 19.45 3.09
C GLY A 30 15.45 18.03 2.78
N LEU A 31 14.57 17.04 2.99
CA LEU A 31 14.85 15.63 2.69
C LEU A 31 14.69 15.32 1.21
N ILE A 32 13.72 15.96 0.56
CA ILE A 32 13.41 15.79 -0.86
C ILE A 32 13.15 17.14 -1.52
N LYS A 33 13.37 17.20 -2.84
CA LYS A 33 12.95 18.32 -3.70
C LYS A 33 12.25 17.79 -4.94
N LYS A 34 11.09 18.34 -5.24
CA LYS A 34 10.31 17.99 -6.42
C LYS A 34 11.04 18.43 -7.68
N LEU A 35 11.23 17.50 -8.62
CA LEU A 35 11.73 17.76 -9.96
C LEU A 35 10.60 17.81 -10.98
N GLY A 36 9.64 16.92 -10.85
CA GLY A 36 8.43 16.81 -11.67
C GLY A 36 7.31 16.12 -10.91
N ALA A 37 6.16 15.94 -11.54
CA ALA A 37 5.04 15.24 -10.92
C ALA A 37 5.43 13.78 -10.59
N GLY A 38 5.46 13.43 -9.29
CA GLY A 38 5.87 12.11 -8.81
C GLY A 38 7.35 11.78 -8.98
N ILE A 39 8.21 12.78 -9.26
CA ILE A 39 9.66 12.62 -9.43
C ILE A 39 10.38 13.58 -8.49
N TYR A 40 11.25 13.04 -7.63
CA TYR A 40 11.91 13.78 -6.57
C TYR A 40 13.42 13.56 -6.57
N ASN A 41 14.14 14.63 -6.24
CA ASN A 41 15.54 14.53 -5.83
C ASN A 41 15.58 14.13 -4.35
N TYR A 42 16.35 13.12 -4.01
CA TYR A 42 16.67 12.79 -2.62
C TYR A 42 17.86 13.65 -2.19
N MET A 43 17.58 14.63 -1.33
CA MET A 43 18.61 15.56 -0.83
C MET A 43 19.55 14.85 0.15
N PRO A 44 20.71 15.40 0.48
CA PRO A 44 21.69 14.72 1.35
C PRO A 44 21.10 14.19 2.65
N MET A 45 20.22 14.96 3.30
CA MET A 45 19.54 14.54 4.53
C MET A 45 18.58 13.35 4.31
N GLY A 46 17.78 13.41 3.24
CA GLY A 46 16.85 12.33 2.87
C GLY A 46 17.58 11.08 2.39
N LEU A 47 18.66 11.23 1.63
CA LEU A 47 19.46 10.10 1.18
C LEU A 47 20.08 9.32 2.34
N ARG A 48 20.48 10.00 3.43
CA ARG A 48 20.98 9.33 4.64
C ARG A 48 19.92 8.41 5.25
N VAL A 49 18.67 8.89 5.36
CA VAL A 49 17.53 8.08 5.84
C VAL A 49 17.32 6.87 4.93
N ILE A 50 17.25 7.08 3.61
CA ILE A 50 17.06 6.01 2.62
C ILE A 50 18.17 4.96 2.73
N ARG A 51 19.44 5.37 2.86
CA ARG A 51 20.57 4.45 3.02
C ARG A 51 20.51 3.61 4.29
N LYS A 52 20.01 4.16 5.39
CA LYS A 52 19.76 3.40 6.63
C LYS A 52 18.62 2.38 6.45
N VAL A 53 17.56 2.77 5.77
CA VAL A 53 16.47 1.85 5.39
C VAL A 53 17.03 0.71 4.52
N GLU A 54 17.77 1.03 3.47
CA GLU A 54 18.41 0.05 2.59
C GLU A 54 19.33 -0.92 3.37
N ALA A 55 20.10 -0.40 4.32
CA ALA A 55 21.02 -1.23 5.12
C ALA A 55 20.25 -2.25 5.98
N ILE A 56 19.20 -1.83 6.67
CA ILE A 56 18.36 -2.74 7.48
C ILE A 56 17.67 -3.79 6.59
N VAL A 57 17.13 -3.37 5.46
CA VAL A 57 16.50 -4.30 4.50
C VAL A 57 17.52 -5.31 3.99
N ARG A 58 18.72 -4.86 3.60
CA ARG A 58 19.81 -5.74 3.12
C ARG A 58 20.25 -6.75 4.18
N GLU A 59 20.40 -6.32 5.42
CA GLU A 59 20.75 -7.21 6.53
C GLU A 59 19.72 -8.32 6.71
N GLU A 60 18.44 -7.99 6.75
CA GLU A 60 17.38 -8.99 6.93
C GLU A 60 17.23 -9.92 5.71
N MET A 61 17.42 -9.40 4.48
CA MET A 61 17.46 -10.23 3.27
C MET A 61 18.62 -11.23 3.32
N ASN A 62 19.82 -10.77 3.70
CA ASN A 62 21.00 -11.65 3.83
C ASN A 62 20.80 -12.70 4.92
N LYS A 63 20.24 -12.35 6.08
CA LYS A 63 19.88 -13.29 7.15
C LYS A 63 18.87 -14.34 6.68
N ALA A 64 17.93 -13.95 5.82
CA ALA A 64 16.96 -14.85 5.21
C ALA A 64 17.57 -15.76 4.11
N GLY A 65 18.85 -15.63 3.80
CA GLY A 65 19.54 -16.42 2.79
C GLY A 65 19.33 -15.95 1.35
N ALA A 66 18.79 -14.75 1.14
CA ALA A 66 18.63 -14.16 -0.18
C ALA A 66 19.99 -13.63 -0.70
N ILE A 67 20.17 -13.68 -2.02
CA ILE A 67 21.41 -13.35 -2.72
C ILE A 67 21.22 -12.04 -3.46
N GLU A 68 22.03 -11.02 -3.15
CA GLU A 68 21.95 -9.71 -3.81
C GLU A 68 22.51 -9.78 -5.23
N LEU A 69 21.79 -9.17 -6.19
CA LEU A 69 22.24 -8.93 -7.55
C LEU A 69 21.78 -7.54 -8.00
N SER A 70 22.13 -7.12 -9.20
CA SER A 70 21.65 -5.85 -9.78
C SER A 70 21.26 -6.07 -11.22
N MET A 71 20.01 -5.79 -11.55
CA MET A 71 19.45 -5.93 -12.89
C MET A 71 19.31 -4.57 -13.57
N PRO A 72 19.37 -4.49 -14.92
CA PRO A 72 19.24 -3.23 -15.64
C PRO A 72 17.89 -2.53 -15.42
N VAL A 73 17.91 -1.20 -15.40
CA VAL A 73 16.69 -0.38 -15.35
C VAL A 73 15.96 -0.41 -16.69
N VAL A 74 16.70 -0.38 -17.80
CA VAL A 74 16.15 -0.50 -19.15
C VAL A 74 16.20 -1.96 -19.58
N GLN A 75 15.07 -2.52 -19.95
CA GLN A 75 14.89 -3.95 -20.22
C GLN A 75 14.38 -4.18 -21.64
N PRO A 76 14.85 -5.24 -22.34
CA PRO A 76 14.33 -5.62 -23.65
C PRO A 76 12.83 -5.93 -23.61
N ALA A 77 12.08 -5.41 -24.56
CA ALA A 77 10.63 -5.64 -24.63
C ALA A 77 10.29 -7.12 -24.87
N GLU A 78 11.17 -7.87 -25.53
CA GLU A 78 10.98 -9.29 -25.87
C GLU A 78 10.69 -10.14 -24.62
N LEU A 79 11.37 -9.90 -23.50
CA LEU A 79 11.12 -10.62 -22.24
C LEU A 79 9.70 -10.39 -21.72
N TRP A 80 9.21 -9.16 -21.85
CA TRP A 80 7.85 -8.76 -21.46
C TRP A 80 6.79 -9.31 -22.41
N GLN A 81 7.14 -9.48 -23.68
CA GLN A 81 6.28 -10.12 -24.69
C GLN A 81 6.14 -11.62 -24.42
N GLU A 82 7.21 -12.33 -24.01
CA GLU A 82 7.16 -13.74 -23.64
C GLU A 82 6.10 -14.03 -22.55
N THR A 83 5.97 -13.15 -21.57
CA THR A 83 4.95 -13.28 -20.49
C THR A 83 3.58 -12.70 -20.85
N GLY A 84 3.47 -12.02 -21.99
CA GLY A 84 2.28 -11.27 -22.40
C GLY A 84 2.00 -10.03 -21.55
N ARG A 85 2.93 -9.64 -20.67
CA ARG A 85 2.76 -8.46 -19.80
C ARG A 85 3.06 -7.14 -20.52
N PHE A 86 3.76 -7.19 -21.64
CA PHE A 86 4.02 -5.98 -22.45
C PHE A 86 2.72 -5.23 -22.76
N ASP A 87 1.65 -5.94 -23.09
CA ASP A 87 0.33 -5.35 -23.38
C ASP A 87 -0.56 -5.25 -22.13
N LYS A 88 -0.54 -6.26 -21.26
CA LYS A 88 -1.42 -6.35 -20.07
C LYS A 88 -1.14 -5.32 -18.99
N MET A 89 0.11 -4.85 -18.86
CA MET A 89 0.48 -3.81 -17.88
C MET A 89 -0.14 -2.44 -18.18
N GLY A 90 -0.69 -2.28 -19.37
CA GLY A 90 -1.37 -1.04 -19.74
C GLY A 90 -0.42 0.19 -19.80
N PRO A 91 -0.95 1.39 -19.57
CA PRO A 91 -0.21 2.65 -19.72
C PRO A 91 0.82 2.90 -18.61
N GLU A 92 0.78 2.19 -17.49
CA GLU A 92 1.77 2.33 -16.42
C GLU A 92 3.15 1.81 -16.81
N LEU A 93 3.24 0.93 -17.78
CA LEU A 93 4.50 0.46 -18.33
C LEU A 93 5.09 1.52 -19.29
N LEU A 94 6.17 2.17 -18.88
CA LEU A 94 6.88 3.13 -19.74
C LEU A 94 7.64 2.38 -20.83
N ARG A 95 7.18 2.53 -22.08
CA ARG A 95 7.78 1.95 -23.27
C ARG A 95 8.64 2.98 -23.97
N ILE A 96 9.83 2.58 -24.38
CA ILE A 96 10.78 3.44 -25.08
C ILE A 96 11.35 2.73 -26.31
N LYS A 97 11.90 3.49 -27.24
CA LYS A 97 12.64 2.97 -28.38
C LYS A 97 14.09 3.44 -28.33
N ASP A 98 15.01 2.53 -28.69
CA ASP A 98 16.38 2.93 -28.89
C ASP A 98 16.55 3.66 -30.25
N ARG A 99 17.78 4.12 -30.54
CA ARG A 99 18.09 4.80 -31.80
C ARG A 99 17.91 3.94 -33.06
N HIS A 100 17.81 2.63 -32.89
CA HIS A 100 17.59 1.67 -33.98
C HIS A 100 16.12 1.26 -34.10
N GLY A 101 15.21 1.87 -33.30
CA GLY A 101 13.78 1.59 -33.32
C GLY A 101 13.36 0.32 -32.56
N ARG A 102 14.26 -0.31 -31.78
CA ARG A 102 13.93 -1.50 -30.98
C ARG A 102 13.20 -1.06 -29.72
N ASP A 103 12.19 -1.88 -29.35
CA ASP A 103 11.38 -1.62 -28.17
C ASP A 103 12.09 -2.06 -26.89
N PHE A 104 12.02 -1.21 -25.87
CA PHE A 104 12.45 -1.44 -24.51
C PHE A 104 11.40 -0.94 -23.53
N VAL A 105 11.53 -1.34 -22.28
CA VAL A 105 10.74 -0.82 -21.17
C VAL A 105 11.65 -0.28 -20.07
N VAL A 106 11.16 0.71 -19.33
CA VAL A 106 11.79 1.11 -18.06
C VAL A 106 11.11 0.32 -16.95
N GLN A 107 11.89 -0.43 -16.19
CA GLN A 107 11.41 -1.44 -15.26
C GLN A 107 10.39 -0.92 -14.24
N PRO A 108 9.13 -1.40 -14.23
CA PRO A 108 8.22 -1.23 -13.11
C PRO A 108 8.41 -2.31 -12.05
N THR A 109 8.99 -3.44 -12.45
CA THR A 109 9.30 -4.66 -11.69
C THR A 109 10.24 -5.53 -12.53
N SER A 110 10.70 -6.69 -12.07
CA SER A 110 11.76 -7.45 -12.76
C SER A 110 11.54 -8.97 -12.80
N GLU A 111 10.28 -9.45 -12.75
CA GLU A 111 9.97 -10.89 -12.84
C GLU A 111 10.56 -11.52 -14.11
N GLU A 112 10.44 -10.84 -15.23
CA GLU A 112 10.93 -11.33 -16.52
C GLU A 112 12.45 -11.46 -16.55
N VAL A 113 13.16 -10.42 -16.10
CA VAL A 113 14.63 -10.41 -16.13
C VAL A 113 15.23 -11.43 -15.17
N VAL A 114 14.69 -11.56 -13.96
CA VAL A 114 15.19 -12.53 -13.00
C VAL A 114 14.87 -13.97 -13.43
N THR A 115 13.73 -14.19 -14.09
CA THR A 115 13.38 -15.50 -14.67
C THR A 115 14.32 -15.86 -15.81
N ASP A 116 14.73 -14.87 -16.62
CA ASP A 116 15.73 -15.06 -17.67
C ASP A 116 17.09 -15.49 -17.10
N ILE A 117 17.52 -14.84 -16.00
CA ILE A 117 18.73 -15.25 -15.27
C ILE A 117 18.58 -16.69 -14.75
N ALA A 118 17.46 -16.99 -14.10
CA ALA A 118 17.23 -18.32 -13.51
C ALA A 118 17.22 -19.43 -14.56
N ARG A 119 16.57 -19.22 -15.73
CA ARG A 119 16.55 -20.22 -16.82
C ARG A 119 17.92 -20.48 -17.44
N GLN A 120 18.85 -19.51 -17.35
CA GLN A 120 20.21 -19.66 -17.86
C GLN A 120 21.11 -20.36 -16.83
N GLU A 121 20.94 -20.08 -15.54
CA GLU A 121 21.88 -20.48 -14.48
C GLU A 121 21.44 -21.72 -13.69
N ILE A 122 20.13 -21.96 -13.54
CA ILE A 122 19.56 -23.06 -12.74
C ILE A 122 19.13 -24.20 -13.65
N ARG A 123 19.89 -25.31 -13.61
CA ARG A 123 19.67 -26.47 -14.49
C ARG A 123 19.31 -27.75 -13.75
N SER A 124 19.47 -27.79 -12.43
CA SER A 124 19.28 -28.99 -11.62
C SER A 124 18.57 -28.66 -10.31
N TYR A 125 17.73 -29.60 -9.86
CA TYR A 125 17.09 -29.53 -8.55
C TYR A 125 18.05 -29.32 -7.39
N LYS A 126 19.34 -29.71 -7.54
CA LYS A 126 20.40 -29.53 -6.53
C LYS A 126 20.76 -28.06 -6.30
N GLN A 127 20.42 -27.17 -7.25
CA GLN A 127 20.69 -25.74 -7.15
C GLN A 127 19.55 -24.98 -6.46
N LEU A 128 18.39 -25.61 -6.26
CA LEU A 128 17.21 -25.05 -5.65
C LEU A 128 17.09 -25.41 -4.15
N PRO A 129 16.48 -24.57 -3.31
CA PRO A 129 15.90 -23.26 -3.66
C PRO A 129 16.95 -22.17 -3.85
N LYS A 130 16.58 -21.10 -4.55
CA LYS A 130 17.34 -19.84 -4.66
C LYS A 130 16.42 -18.67 -4.47
N ASN A 131 16.94 -17.62 -3.83
CA ASN A 131 16.22 -16.35 -3.70
C ASN A 131 17.19 -15.22 -4.08
N PHE A 132 16.84 -14.46 -5.12
CA PHE A 132 17.62 -13.32 -5.58
C PHE A 132 16.90 -12.02 -5.24
N TYR A 133 17.64 -11.00 -4.81
CA TYR A 133 17.05 -9.69 -4.56
C TYR A 133 17.92 -8.56 -5.08
N GLN A 134 17.31 -7.42 -5.32
CA GLN A 134 17.98 -6.17 -5.60
C GLN A 134 17.33 -5.02 -4.82
N ILE A 135 18.07 -3.93 -4.66
CA ILE A 135 17.54 -2.63 -4.24
C ILE A 135 17.81 -1.69 -5.42
N GLN A 136 16.77 -1.34 -6.16
CA GLN A 136 16.91 -0.67 -7.45
C GLN A 136 15.76 0.30 -7.72
N THR A 137 16.05 1.32 -8.55
CA THR A 137 15.07 2.27 -9.05
C THR A 137 14.03 1.57 -9.92
N LYS A 138 12.77 1.91 -9.69
CA LYS A 138 11.62 1.52 -10.49
C LYS A 138 10.95 2.75 -11.08
N PHE A 139 10.29 2.57 -12.20
CA PHE A 139 9.46 3.60 -12.80
C PHE A 139 8.09 3.02 -13.16
N ARG A 140 7.04 3.68 -12.68
CA ARG A 140 5.65 3.41 -13.07
C ARG A 140 5.04 4.71 -13.55
N ASP A 141 4.48 4.72 -14.76
CA ASP A 141 3.87 5.93 -15.34
C ASP A 141 2.49 6.20 -14.70
N GLU A 142 2.52 6.42 -13.39
CA GLU A 142 1.35 6.66 -12.57
C GLU A 142 0.57 7.87 -13.08
N ARG A 143 -0.71 7.68 -13.34
CA ARG A 143 -1.58 8.72 -13.90
C ARG A 143 -1.79 9.89 -12.93
N ARG A 144 -1.84 9.62 -11.63
CA ARG A 144 -2.10 10.61 -10.58
C ARG A 144 -1.12 10.45 -9.42
N PRO A 145 0.16 10.81 -9.64
CA PRO A 145 1.12 10.78 -8.54
C PRO A 145 0.72 11.80 -7.47
N ARG A 146 0.78 11.41 -6.21
CA ARG A 146 0.35 12.23 -5.07
C ARG A 146 1.05 11.81 -3.78
N PHE A 147 0.92 12.61 -2.74
CA PHE A 147 1.43 12.30 -1.39
C PHE A 147 2.95 12.09 -1.33
N GLY A 148 3.71 12.84 -2.14
CA GLY A 148 5.18 12.79 -2.12
C GLY A 148 5.72 11.41 -2.48
N LEU A 149 6.51 10.82 -1.58
CA LEU A 149 7.14 9.52 -1.80
C LEU A 149 6.20 8.33 -1.59
N MET A 150 4.97 8.54 -1.14
CA MET A 150 4.02 7.43 -0.98
C MET A 150 3.49 6.92 -2.32
N ARG A 151 3.29 7.81 -3.30
CA ARG A 151 2.81 7.45 -4.64
C ARG A 151 3.51 8.27 -5.72
N GLY A 152 4.79 8.02 -5.90
CA GLY A 152 5.63 8.61 -6.94
C GLY A 152 5.64 7.78 -8.22
N ARG A 153 6.23 8.35 -9.28
CA ARG A 153 6.48 7.67 -10.56
C ARG A 153 7.83 6.97 -10.59
N GLU A 154 8.87 7.60 -10.04
CA GLU A 154 10.18 7.00 -9.84
C GLU A 154 10.43 6.81 -8.35
N PHE A 155 10.87 5.63 -7.95
CA PHE A 155 11.07 5.25 -6.56
C PHE A 155 12.08 4.10 -6.44
N ILE A 156 12.60 3.88 -5.24
CA ILE A 156 13.49 2.76 -4.95
C ILE A 156 12.69 1.64 -4.29
N MET A 157 12.83 0.44 -4.81
CA MET A 157 12.20 -0.78 -4.31
C MET A 157 13.27 -1.83 -4.01
N LYS A 158 13.12 -2.56 -2.91
CA LYS A 158 13.71 -3.87 -2.76
C LYS A 158 12.74 -4.87 -3.38
N ASP A 159 13.16 -5.56 -4.39
CA ASP A 159 12.43 -6.66 -5.00
C ASP A 159 13.25 -7.94 -4.93
N ALA A 160 12.62 -9.00 -4.43
CA ALA A 160 13.21 -10.31 -4.30
C ALA A 160 12.34 -11.36 -5.01
N TYR A 161 12.99 -12.43 -5.44
CA TYR A 161 12.37 -13.48 -6.25
C TYR A 161 12.92 -14.84 -5.86
N SER A 162 12.03 -15.73 -5.41
CA SER A 162 12.41 -17.11 -5.09
C SER A 162 12.12 -18.06 -6.24
N PHE A 163 12.99 -19.06 -6.37
CA PHE A 163 12.87 -20.17 -7.30
C PHE A 163 12.97 -21.47 -6.51
N ASP A 164 11.98 -22.31 -6.66
CA ASP A 164 11.80 -23.52 -5.87
C ASP A 164 11.47 -24.70 -6.78
N ARG A 165 11.72 -25.93 -6.28
CA ARG A 165 11.51 -27.15 -7.03
C ARG A 165 10.05 -27.62 -7.06
N ASP A 166 9.27 -27.22 -6.06
CA ASP A 166 7.88 -27.62 -5.88
C ASP A 166 7.12 -26.60 -5.03
N GLN A 167 5.80 -26.73 -4.99
CA GLN A 167 4.91 -25.84 -4.26
C GLN A 167 5.20 -25.82 -2.74
N VAL A 168 5.59 -26.95 -2.15
CA VAL A 168 5.89 -27.05 -0.71
C VAL A 168 7.10 -26.20 -0.37
N SER A 169 8.18 -26.36 -1.15
CA SER A 169 9.39 -25.55 -1.01
C SER A 169 9.10 -24.05 -1.24
N ALA A 170 8.31 -23.72 -2.26
CA ALA A 170 7.95 -22.34 -2.57
C ALA A 170 7.14 -21.66 -1.45
N LYS A 171 6.22 -22.39 -0.81
CA LYS A 171 5.49 -21.90 0.37
C LYS A 171 6.41 -21.73 1.59
N GLN A 172 7.45 -22.55 1.73
CA GLN A 172 8.47 -22.34 2.76
C GLN A 172 9.28 -21.06 2.48
N SER A 173 9.74 -20.85 1.25
CA SER A 173 10.41 -19.61 0.83
C SER A 173 9.53 -18.39 1.09
N TYR A 174 8.23 -18.46 0.79
CA TYR A 174 7.26 -17.43 1.10
C TYR A 174 7.21 -17.10 2.61
N GLN A 175 7.14 -18.11 3.47
CA GLN A 175 7.09 -17.90 4.92
C GLN A 175 8.38 -17.30 5.47
N VAL A 176 9.54 -17.72 4.95
CA VAL A 176 10.85 -17.13 5.30
C VAL A 176 10.86 -15.63 4.96
N MET A 177 10.38 -15.26 3.77
CA MET A 177 10.34 -13.86 3.35
C MET A 177 9.33 -13.04 4.15
N ALA A 178 8.14 -13.58 4.43
CA ALA A 178 7.16 -12.92 5.30
C ALA A 178 7.72 -12.68 6.71
N GLY A 179 8.48 -13.66 7.25
CA GLY A 179 9.19 -13.51 8.52
C GLY A 179 10.25 -12.39 8.48
N ALA A 180 11.05 -12.34 7.42
CA ALA A 180 12.04 -11.28 7.23
C ALA A 180 11.39 -9.88 7.16
N TYR A 181 10.22 -9.76 6.53
CA TYR A 181 9.47 -8.50 6.47
C TYR A 181 9.01 -8.04 7.85
N ARG A 182 8.49 -8.96 8.67
CA ARG A 182 8.14 -8.65 10.06
C ARG A 182 9.35 -8.11 10.82
N ASN A 183 10.50 -8.78 10.73
CA ASN A 183 11.74 -8.30 11.36
C ASN A 183 12.14 -6.90 10.88
N ILE A 184 12.02 -6.60 9.58
CA ILE A 184 12.32 -5.27 9.02
C ILE A 184 11.43 -4.21 9.64
N PHE A 185 10.11 -4.41 9.64
CA PHE A 185 9.16 -3.41 10.13
C PHE A 185 9.20 -3.26 11.65
N ASP A 186 9.46 -4.35 12.39
CA ASP A 186 9.71 -4.31 13.83
C ASP A 186 10.97 -3.50 14.17
N ARG A 187 12.06 -3.65 13.41
CA ARG A 187 13.28 -2.85 13.56
C ARG A 187 13.07 -1.36 13.30
N PHE A 188 12.11 -1.00 12.47
CA PHE A 188 11.71 0.39 12.26
C PHE A 188 10.76 0.91 13.35
N GLY A 189 10.28 0.05 14.26
CA GLY A 189 9.32 0.41 15.29
C GLY A 189 7.97 0.87 14.75
N LEU A 190 7.56 0.37 13.58
CA LEU A 190 6.31 0.74 12.94
C LEU A 190 5.16 -0.14 13.45
N THR A 191 4.00 0.48 13.63
CA THR A 191 2.75 -0.24 13.83
C THR A 191 2.18 -0.62 12.47
N TYR A 192 2.11 -1.91 12.20
CA TYR A 192 1.64 -2.44 10.91
C TYR A 192 0.73 -3.66 11.08
N ARG A 193 0.01 -4.00 10.03
CA ARG A 193 -0.72 -5.27 9.89
C ARG A 193 -0.27 -5.98 8.63
N ALA A 194 -0.11 -7.29 8.72
CA ALA A 194 0.00 -8.16 7.57
C ALA A 194 -1.42 -8.61 7.20
N VAL A 195 -1.86 -8.34 5.99
CA VAL A 195 -3.22 -8.55 5.54
C VAL A 195 -3.27 -9.38 4.26
N ALA A 196 -4.23 -10.30 4.18
CA ALA A 196 -4.47 -11.04 2.94
C ALA A 196 -4.91 -10.08 1.83
N ALA A 197 -4.31 -10.22 0.65
CA ALA A 197 -4.52 -9.32 -0.47
C ALA A 197 -4.85 -10.07 -1.77
N ASP A 198 -5.38 -9.34 -2.75
CA ASP A 198 -5.51 -9.83 -4.11
C ASP A 198 -4.16 -9.74 -4.83
N SER A 199 -3.86 -10.72 -5.68
CA SER A 199 -2.58 -10.77 -6.40
C SER A 199 -2.53 -9.88 -7.65
N GLY A 200 -3.67 -9.35 -8.10
CA GLY A 200 -3.79 -8.41 -9.22
C GLY A 200 -3.10 -8.90 -10.51
N ALA A 201 -2.49 -7.96 -11.23
CA ALA A 201 -1.79 -8.24 -12.49
C ALA A 201 -0.53 -9.10 -12.33
N ILE A 202 0.06 -9.15 -11.14
CA ILE A 202 1.21 -10.02 -10.84
C ILE A 202 0.76 -11.48 -10.88
N GLY A 203 -0.43 -11.78 -10.32
CA GLY A 203 -1.04 -13.10 -10.30
C GLY A 203 -0.47 -13.99 -9.19
N GLY A 204 -0.98 -15.22 -9.11
CA GLY A 204 -0.66 -16.18 -8.04
C GLY A 204 -1.83 -16.37 -7.08
N ASP A 205 -1.73 -17.39 -6.21
CA ASP A 205 -2.85 -17.85 -5.37
C ASP A 205 -2.76 -17.36 -3.91
N LEU A 206 -1.60 -16.89 -3.48
CA LEU A 206 -1.34 -16.43 -2.12
C LEU A 206 -0.61 -15.10 -2.14
N SER A 207 -1.15 -14.13 -1.41
CA SER A 207 -0.63 -12.77 -1.38
C SER A 207 -0.92 -12.14 -0.02
N GLU A 208 0.07 -11.45 0.56
CA GLU A 208 -0.03 -10.76 1.85
C GLU A 208 0.66 -9.40 1.75
N GLU A 209 -0.08 -8.35 2.09
CA GLU A 209 0.42 -6.97 2.17
C GLU A 209 0.80 -6.61 3.60
N PHE A 210 1.86 -5.84 3.74
CA PHE A 210 2.26 -5.22 5.00
C PHE A 210 1.85 -3.75 4.96
N GLN A 211 0.88 -3.42 5.80
CA GLN A 211 0.21 -2.11 5.82
C GLN A 211 0.58 -1.36 7.10
N VAL A 212 1.29 -0.24 6.99
CA VAL A 212 1.54 0.68 8.10
C VAL A 212 0.27 1.44 8.42
N ILE A 213 -0.17 1.38 9.67
CA ILE A 213 -1.43 1.99 10.10
C ILE A 213 -1.25 3.51 10.18
N ALA A 214 -2.02 4.23 9.36
CA ALA A 214 -2.03 5.69 9.34
C ALA A 214 -3.36 6.22 8.79
N ALA A 215 -3.89 7.27 9.42
CA ALA A 215 -5.17 7.88 9.00
C ALA A 215 -5.14 8.43 7.55
N THR A 216 -3.95 8.78 7.06
CA THR A 216 -3.69 9.27 5.70
C THR A 216 -3.45 8.14 4.69
N GLY A 217 -3.51 6.87 5.11
CA GLY A 217 -3.36 5.71 4.24
C GLY A 217 -4.41 5.65 3.14
N GLU A 218 -4.02 5.21 1.95
CA GLU A 218 -4.94 5.08 0.81
C GLU A 218 -5.80 3.82 0.91
N ASP A 219 -5.28 2.75 1.52
CA ASP A 219 -5.93 1.45 1.57
C ASP A 219 -6.85 1.33 2.79
N ALA A 220 -8.00 0.71 2.57
CA ALA A 220 -8.89 0.28 3.65
C ALA A 220 -8.53 -1.15 4.07
N ILE A 221 -8.15 -1.30 5.32
CA ILE A 221 -7.75 -2.59 5.91
C ILE A 221 -8.87 -3.07 6.82
N VAL A 222 -9.34 -4.27 6.57
CA VAL A 222 -10.36 -4.95 7.35
C VAL A 222 -9.70 -5.95 8.29
N TYR A 223 -10.06 -5.93 9.56
CA TYR A 223 -9.53 -6.89 10.53
C TYR A 223 -10.56 -7.20 11.62
N CYS A 224 -10.36 -8.33 12.27
CA CYS A 224 -11.14 -8.68 13.47
C CYS A 224 -10.28 -8.43 14.72
N PRO A 225 -10.69 -7.55 15.65
CA PRO A 225 -9.91 -7.26 16.86
C PRO A 225 -9.71 -8.44 17.79
N THR A 226 -10.55 -9.47 17.69
CA THR A 226 -10.58 -10.65 18.59
C THR A 226 -10.00 -11.91 17.95
N SER A 227 -9.49 -11.81 16.70
CA SER A 227 -8.87 -12.94 16.00
C SER A 227 -7.67 -12.48 15.16
N THR A 228 -7.09 -13.41 14.39
CA THR A 228 -5.99 -13.11 13.45
C THR A 228 -6.49 -12.73 12.05
N TYR A 229 -7.80 -12.66 11.82
CA TYR A 229 -8.33 -12.31 10.52
C TYR A 229 -7.99 -10.87 10.16
N ALA A 230 -7.32 -10.71 9.02
CA ALA A 230 -7.05 -9.40 8.41
C ALA A 230 -6.95 -9.54 6.88
N ALA A 231 -7.57 -8.62 6.15
CA ALA A 231 -7.57 -8.60 4.69
C ALA A 231 -7.65 -7.16 4.17
N ASN A 232 -7.11 -6.93 2.95
CA ASN A 232 -7.42 -5.74 2.18
C ASN A 232 -8.93 -5.74 1.85
N MET A 233 -9.54 -4.56 1.75
CA MET A 233 -10.98 -4.40 1.44
C MET A 233 -11.40 -5.19 0.20
N GLU A 234 -10.56 -5.24 -0.82
CA GLU A 234 -10.86 -5.94 -2.07
C GLU A 234 -11.06 -7.46 -1.88
N LYS A 235 -10.37 -8.04 -0.88
CA LYS A 235 -10.42 -9.47 -0.56
C LYS A 235 -11.24 -9.80 0.68
N ALA A 236 -11.55 -8.82 1.51
CA ALA A 236 -12.22 -9.04 2.79
C ALA A 236 -13.60 -9.67 2.60
N GLU A 237 -13.90 -10.66 3.43
CA GLU A 237 -15.19 -11.35 3.48
C GLU A 237 -15.86 -11.11 4.83
N ALA A 238 -17.20 -11.13 4.84
CA ALA A 238 -18.01 -11.22 6.05
C ALA A 238 -18.58 -12.64 6.17
N LEU A 239 -18.92 -13.04 7.39
CA LEU A 239 -19.64 -14.29 7.62
C LEU A 239 -20.98 -14.25 6.85
N ALA A 240 -21.25 -15.29 6.07
CA ALA A 240 -22.50 -15.37 5.33
C ALA A 240 -23.70 -15.42 6.29
N PRO A 241 -24.81 -14.72 5.97
CA PRO A 241 -26.03 -14.84 6.76
C PRO A 241 -26.49 -16.29 6.87
N THR A 242 -26.79 -16.73 8.08
CA THR A 242 -27.26 -18.11 8.35
C THR A 242 -28.77 -18.18 8.59
N GLN A 243 -29.43 -17.02 8.75
CA GLN A 243 -30.87 -16.96 8.95
C GLN A 243 -31.63 -17.28 7.65
N ALA A 244 -32.73 -17.96 7.77
CA ALA A 244 -33.66 -18.13 6.65
C ALA A 244 -34.31 -16.79 6.28
N ARG A 245 -34.65 -16.62 5.00
CA ARG A 245 -35.45 -15.46 4.54
C ARG A 245 -36.78 -15.39 5.34
N GLY A 246 -37.10 -14.18 5.80
CA GLY A 246 -38.37 -13.90 6.44
C GLY A 246 -39.59 -14.12 5.52
N ALA A 247 -40.75 -14.37 6.10
CA ALA A 247 -41.98 -14.42 5.32
C ALA A 247 -42.37 -13.05 4.77
N ALA A 248 -42.95 -13.00 3.58
CA ALA A 248 -43.52 -11.80 3.01
C ALA A 248 -44.73 -11.34 3.85
N THR A 249 -44.64 -10.17 4.45
CA THR A 249 -45.68 -9.60 5.31
C THR A 249 -46.37 -8.39 4.68
N GLN A 250 -45.75 -7.76 3.70
CA GLN A 250 -46.27 -6.57 3.03
C GLN A 250 -46.74 -6.90 1.61
N ALA A 251 -47.76 -6.19 1.15
CA ALA A 251 -48.17 -6.26 -0.24
C ALA A 251 -47.17 -5.48 -1.13
N LEU A 252 -46.96 -6.01 -2.35
CA LEU A 252 -46.21 -5.27 -3.37
C LEU A 252 -46.96 -3.98 -3.70
N THR A 253 -46.33 -2.84 -3.51
CA THR A 253 -46.92 -1.52 -3.74
C THR A 253 -45.98 -0.62 -4.54
N LYS A 254 -46.51 0.03 -5.56
CA LYS A 254 -45.82 1.07 -6.32
C LYS A 254 -46.05 2.41 -5.65
N THR A 255 -45.00 3.07 -5.23
CA THR A 255 -45.06 4.30 -4.40
C THR A 255 -44.35 5.44 -5.14
N ALA A 256 -44.99 6.62 -5.18
CA ALA A 256 -44.38 7.81 -5.77
C ALA A 256 -43.22 8.33 -4.91
N THR A 257 -42.09 8.58 -5.57
CA THR A 257 -40.85 9.10 -4.96
C THR A 257 -40.26 10.21 -5.82
N PRO A 258 -40.95 11.36 -5.97
CA PRO A 258 -40.59 12.37 -6.93
C PRO A 258 -39.21 12.95 -6.67
N GLY A 259 -38.33 12.93 -7.68
CA GLY A 259 -36.97 13.46 -7.63
C GLY A 259 -36.02 12.68 -6.72
N LYS A 260 -36.38 11.45 -6.28
CA LYS A 260 -35.57 10.61 -5.39
C LYS A 260 -35.09 9.37 -6.11
N SER A 261 -33.78 9.26 -6.30
CA SER A 261 -33.14 8.16 -7.05
C SER A 261 -32.04 7.42 -6.26
N THR A 262 -31.57 7.97 -5.14
CA THR A 262 -30.61 7.30 -4.26
C THR A 262 -31.32 6.49 -3.20
N CYS A 263 -30.71 5.39 -2.73
CA CYS A 263 -31.30 4.57 -1.66
C CYS A 263 -31.54 5.36 -0.38
N GLU A 264 -30.63 6.27 -0.05
CA GLU A 264 -30.71 7.15 1.12
C GLU A 264 -31.92 8.11 1.03
N ASP A 265 -32.09 8.76 -0.10
CA ASP A 265 -33.20 9.69 -0.31
C ASP A 265 -34.55 8.98 -0.31
N VAL A 266 -34.60 7.79 -0.93
CA VAL A 266 -35.81 6.96 -0.98
C VAL A 266 -36.16 6.43 0.40
N ALA A 267 -35.17 5.93 1.14
CA ALA A 267 -35.37 5.45 2.52
C ALA A 267 -35.90 6.59 3.43
N ALA A 268 -35.32 7.79 3.32
CA ALA A 268 -35.75 8.97 4.07
C ALA A 268 -37.20 9.39 3.71
N LEU A 269 -37.53 9.43 2.41
CA LEU A 269 -38.88 9.80 1.95
C LEU A 269 -39.94 8.79 2.41
N LEU A 270 -39.64 7.49 2.32
CA LEU A 270 -40.55 6.42 2.69
C LEU A 270 -40.55 6.12 4.18
N ASN A 271 -39.68 6.76 4.95
CA ASN A 271 -39.47 6.55 6.38
C ASN A 271 -39.20 5.06 6.72
N VAL A 272 -38.28 4.45 5.95
CA VAL A 272 -37.82 3.08 6.16
C VAL A 272 -36.32 3.05 6.43
N PRO A 273 -35.79 2.03 7.12
CA PRO A 273 -34.34 1.89 7.28
C PRO A 273 -33.64 1.71 5.94
N LEU A 274 -32.45 2.30 5.77
CA LEU A 274 -31.66 2.22 4.53
C LEU A 274 -31.35 0.76 4.15
N ASN A 275 -31.10 -0.11 5.13
CA ASN A 275 -30.81 -1.52 4.93
C ASN A 275 -32.03 -2.36 4.48
N THR A 276 -33.20 -1.75 4.33
CA THR A 276 -34.37 -2.38 3.68
C THR A 276 -34.48 -2.03 2.20
N THR A 277 -33.64 -1.15 1.70
CA THR A 277 -33.58 -0.81 0.28
C THR A 277 -32.60 -1.73 -0.45
N VAL A 278 -32.85 -1.97 -1.73
CA VAL A 278 -31.99 -2.74 -2.62
C VAL A 278 -31.69 -1.91 -3.86
N LYS A 279 -30.39 -1.70 -4.11
CA LYS A 279 -29.91 -1.03 -5.32
C LYS A 279 -29.71 -2.05 -6.45
N SER A 280 -30.08 -1.63 -7.65
CA SER A 280 -29.91 -2.39 -8.89
C SER A 280 -28.73 -1.88 -9.68
N LEU A 281 -27.71 -2.69 -9.87
CA LEU A 281 -26.55 -2.39 -10.69
C LEU A 281 -26.61 -3.24 -11.96
N VAL A 282 -26.47 -2.62 -13.11
CA VAL A 282 -26.56 -3.32 -14.41
C VAL A 282 -25.17 -3.39 -15.00
N LEU A 283 -24.65 -4.61 -15.10
CA LEU A 283 -23.31 -4.88 -15.63
C LEU A 283 -23.39 -5.64 -16.95
N ALA A 284 -22.40 -5.44 -17.80
CA ALA A 284 -22.25 -6.14 -19.05
C ALA A 284 -20.87 -6.81 -19.13
N SER A 285 -20.85 -8.08 -19.54
CA SER A 285 -19.64 -8.79 -19.94
C SER A 285 -19.60 -8.92 -21.45
N ASP A 286 -18.49 -8.50 -22.06
CA ASP A 286 -18.31 -8.47 -23.51
C ASP A 286 -17.45 -9.65 -23.97
N THR A 287 -17.91 -10.35 -25.01
CA THR A 287 -17.09 -11.33 -25.71
C THR A 287 -16.41 -10.63 -26.88
N LEU A 288 -15.10 -10.73 -26.96
CA LEU A 288 -14.29 -10.12 -28.01
C LEU A 288 -13.89 -11.16 -29.05
N ASN A 289 -13.75 -10.74 -30.31
CA ASN A 289 -13.11 -11.54 -31.36
C ASN A 289 -11.58 -11.40 -31.31
N ASP A 290 -10.87 -12.09 -32.18
CA ASP A 290 -9.40 -12.06 -32.28
C ASP A 290 -8.82 -10.67 -32.62
N LYS A 291 -9.67 -9.74 -33.07
CA LYS A 291 -9.31 -8.35 -33.37
C LYS A 291 -9.60 -7.39 -32.22
N GLY A 292 -10.11 -7.88 -31.08
CA GLY A 292 -10.50 -7.08 -29.94
C GLY A 292 -11.84 -6.33 -30.08
N GLU A 293 -12.66 -6.68 -31.09
CA GLU A 293 -13.98 -6.09 -31.29
C GLU A 293 -15.05 -6.87 -30.52
N VAL A 294 -16.00 -6.15 -29.93
CA VAL A 294 -17.11 -6.75 -29.18
C VAL A 294 -18.04 -7.46 -30.16
N VAL A 295 -18.16 -8.77 -30.03
CA VAL A 295 -19.06 -9.61 -30.87
C VAL A 295 -20.37 -9.96 -30.16
N LYS A 296 -20.36 -9.91 -28.80
CA LYS A 296 -21.53 -10.20 -27.99
C LYS A 296 -21.37 -9.51 -26.63
N SER A 297 -22.45 -8.85 -26.16
CA SER A 297 -22.56 -8.36 -24.80
C SER A 297 -23.65 -9.13 -24.08
N GLN A 298 -23.36 -9.59 -22.88
CA GLN A 298 -24.36 -10.18 -21.98
C GLN A 298 -24.59 -9.24 -20.81
N VAL A 299 -25.85 -8.82 -20.65
CA VAL A 299 -26.27 -7.90 -19.58
C VAL A 299 -26.80 -8.72 -18.40
N TRP A 300 -26.45 -8.27 -17.17
CA TRP A 300 -26.79 -8.90 -15.92
C TRP A 300 -27.30 -7.85 -14.92
N LEU A 301 -28.22 -8.26 -14.06
CA LEU A 301 -28.70 -7.45 -12.96
C LEU A 301 -28.07 -7.91 -11.65
N PHE A 302 -27.35 -7.01 -10.98
CA PHE A 302 -26.74 -7.22 -9.67
C PHE A 302 -27.57 -6.49 -8.60
N LEU A 303 -27.92 -7.19 -7.54
CA LEU A 303 -28.73 -6.67 -6.44
C LEU A 303 -27.89 -6.59 -5.17
N LEU A 304 -27.73 -5.36 -4.65
CA LEU A 304 -27.06 -5.09 -3.39
C LEU A 304 -27.99 -4.37 -2.43
N ARG A 305 -27.79 -4.60 -1.12
CA ARG A 305 -28.46 -3.82 -0.09
C ARG A 305 -28.09 -2.34 -0.20
N GLY A 306 -29.00 -1.42 0.07
CA GLY A 306 -28.84 0.00 -0.21
C GLY A 306 -27.68 0.67 0.53
N ASP A 307 -27.31 0.17 1.69
CA ASP A 307 -26.20 0.64 2.50
C ASP A 307 -24.84 -0.03 2.16
N HIS A 308 -24.78 -0.89 1.15
CA HIS A 308 -23.57 -1.61 0.75
C HIS A 308 -23.06 -1.12 -0.61
N ASP A 309 -21.74 -1.22 -0.82
CA ASP A 309 -21.08 -0.94 -2.09
C ASP A 309 -20.55 -2.20 -2.75
N MET A 310 -20.59 -2.22 -4.08
CA MET A 310 -20.08 -3.33 -4.88
C MET A 310 -18.56 -3.45 -4.74
N ASN A 311 -18.10 -4.70 -4.67
CA ASN A 311 -16.68 -5.04 -4.75
C ASN A 311 -16.37 -5.56 -6.17
N GLU A 312 -15.71 -4.73 -6.97
CA GLU A 312 -15.42 -5.05 -8.37
C GLU A 312 -14.48 -6.26 -8.51
N VAL A 313 -13.54 -6.45 -7.57
CA VAL A 313 -12.62 -7.60 -7.59
C VAL A 313 -13.39 -8.91 -7.37
N LYS A 314 -14.34 -8.93 -6.43
CA LYS A 314 -15.20 -10.12 -6.21
C LYS A 314 -16.09 -10.41 -7.40
N VAL A 315 -16.70 -9.37 -7.99
CA VAL A 315 -17.53 -9.50 -9.19
C VAL A 315 -16.71 -10.03 -10.36
N GLY A 316 -15.50 -9.52 -10.59
CA GLY A 316 -14.60 -9.97 -11.67
C GLY A 316 -14.15 -11.43 -11.56
N LYS A 317 -14.35 -12.07 -10.40
CA LYS A 317 -14.06 -13.51 -10.19
C LYS A 317 -15.28 -14.42 -10.40
N LEU A 318 -16.46 -13.83 -10.66
CA LEU A 318 -17.65 -14.62 -10.94
C LEU A 318 -17.56 -15.26 -12.34
N PRO A 319 -18.16 -16.46 -12.53
CA PRO A 319 -18.18 -17.12 -13.84
C PRO A 319 -18.77 -16.20 -14.92
N GLY A 320 -18.02 -16.02 -16.02
CA GLY A 320 -18.40 -15.14 -17.13
C GLY A 320 -18.01 -13.67 -16.96
N PHE A 321 -17.30 -13.32 -15.87
CA PHE A 321 -16.76 -11.98 -15.62
C PHE A 321 -15.22 -11.95 -15.57
N GLU A 322 -14.56 -13.11 -15.69
CA GLU A 322 -13.10 -13.25 -15.64
C GLU A 322 -12.39 -12.52 -16.79
N GLY A 323 -13.09 -12.30 -17.90
CA GLY A 323 -12.62 -11.53 -19.06
C GLY A 323 -12.75 -10.01 -18.89
N GLY A 324 -13.26 -9.57 -17.75
CA GLY A 324 -13.61 -8.18 -17.47
C GLY A 324 -15.10 -7.90 -17.67
N PHE A 325 -15.53 -6.79 -17.09
CA PHE A 325 -16.89 -6.29 -17.19
C PHE A 325 -16.91 -4.75 -17.20
N ARG A 326 -18.05 -4.21 -17.57
CA ARG A 326 -18.34 -2.77 -17.53
C ARG A 326 -19.76 -2.53 -17.00
N PHE A 327 -20.05 -1.33 -16.59
CA PHE A 327 -21.45 -0.92 -16.42
C PHE A 327 -22.15 -0.93 -17.78
N ALA A 328 -23.40 -1.38 -17.79
CA ALA A 328 -24.23 -1.36 -18.99
C ALA A 328 -24.45 0.09 -19.47
N THR A 329 -24.54 0.25 -20.79
CA THR A 329 -24.87 1.54 -21.41
C THR A 329 -26.33 1.91 -21.14
N THR A 330 -26.65 3.19 -21.24
CA THR A 330 -28.05 3.65 -21.10
C THR A 330 -28.99 2.94 -22.07
N ALA A 331 -28.55 2.68 -23.29
CA ALA A 331 -29.35 1.95 -24.30
C ALA A 331 -29.62 0.51 -23.88
N GLU A 332 -28.61 -0.22 -23.40
CA GLU A 332 -28.79 -1.58 -22.87
C GLU A 332 -29.73 -1.61 -21.67
N ILE A 333 -29.64 -0.61 -20.80
CA ILE A 333 -30.55 -0.47 -19.64
C ILE A 333 -31.98 -0.19 -20.10
N GLU A 334 -32.19 0.76 -21.01
CA GLU A 334 -33.52 1.10 -21.53
C GLU A 334 -34.17 -0.09 -22.26
N ASP A 335 -33.40 -0.92 -22.94
CA ASP A 335 -33.90 -2.12 -23.61
C ASP A 335 -34.47 -3.15 -22.63
N HIS A 336 -33.82 -3.36 -21.49
CA HIS A 336 -34.21 -4.34 -20.49
C HIS A 336 -35.22 -3.81 -19.47
N PHE A 337 -35.12 -2.54 -19.10
CA PHE A 337 -35.94 -1.95 -18.03
C PHE A 337 -37.05 -1.03 -18.56
N GLY A 338 -36.89 -0.46 -19.75
CA GLY A 338 -37.80 0.56 -20.26
C GLY A 338 -37.66 1.90 -19.56
N CYS A 339 -36.63 2.09 -18.75
CA CYS A 339 -36.39 3.25 -17.90
C CYS A 339 -34.89 3.58 -17.87
N LYS A 340 -34.56 4.86 -17.62
CA LYS A 340 -33.20 5.32 -17.42
C LYS A 340 -32.65 4.92 -16.02
N PRO A 341 -31.34 4.90 -15.84
CA PRO A 341 -30.72 4.69 -14.53
C PRO A 341 -31.30 5.61 -13.43
N GLY A 342 -31.37 5.10 -12.19
CA GLY A 342 -31.87 5.82 -11.02
C GLY A 342 -33.16 5.27 -10.43
N TYR A 343 -33.93 4.50 -11.21
CA TYR A 343 -35.22 3.95 -10.78
C TYR A 343 -35.36 2.45 -11.13
N LEU A 344 -34.24 1.75 -11.26
CA LEU A 344 -34.20 0.38 -11.73
C LEU A 344 -34.54 -0.61 -10.62
N GLY A 345 -35.28 -1.65 -10.96
CA GLY A 345 -35.61 -2.76 -10.09
C GLY A 345 -35.87 -4.05 -10.85
N PRO A 346 -35.83 -5.21 -10.19
CA PRO A 346 -36.03 -6.52 -10.83
C PRO A 346 -37.50 -6.84 -11.13
N VAL A 347 -38.45 -6.02 -10.65
CA VAL A 347 -39.89 -6.25 -10.83
C VAL A 347 -40.34 -5.73 -12.18
N ASN A 348 -41.09 -6.55 -12.93
CA ASN A 348 -41.64 -6.18 -14.24
C ASN A 348 -40.60 -5.69 -15.27
N LEU A 349 -39.51 -6.43 -15.42
CA LEU A 349 -38.54 -6.18 -16.47
C LEU A 349 -39.19 -6.26 -17.86
N LYS A 350 -38.84 -5.32 -18.75
CA LYS A 350 -39.29 -5.33 -20.16
C LYS A 350 -38.70 -6.53 -20.91
N GLN A 351 -37.46 -6.89 -20.62
CA GLN A 351 -36.81 -8.11 -21.08
C GLN A 351 -36.12 -8.80 -19.90
N PRO A 352 -36.19 -10.14 -19.83
CA PRO A 352 -35.61 -10.87 -18.71
C PRO A 352 -34.08 -10.70 -18.64
N LEU A 353 -33.54 -10.61 -17.45
CA LEU A 353 -32.12 -10.59 -17.15
C LEU A 353 -31.77 -11.71 -16.17
N LYS A 354 -30.57 -12.20 -16.25
CA LYS A 354 -29.99 -13.00 -15.17
C LYS A 354 -29.71 -12.10 -13.96
N ILE A 355 -30.08 -12.60 -12.78
CA ILE A 355 -29.99 -11.87 -11.52
C ILE A 355 -28.92 -12.51 -10.65
N VAL A 356 -27.97 -11.68 -10.21
CA VAL A 356 -27.01 -12.01 -9.16
C VAL A 356 -27.39 -11.23 -7.92
N ALA A 357 -27.71 -11.89 -6.83
CA ALA A 357 -28.00 -11.24 -5.56
C ALA A 357 -26.83 -11.38 -4.59
N ASP A 358 -26.52 -10.31 -3.87
CA ASP A 358 -25.65 -10.41 -2.72
C ASP A 358 -26.24 -11.34 -1.65
N ARG A 359 -25.39 -11.98 -0.86
CA ARG A 359 -25.79 -12.91 0.23
C ARG A 359 -26.78 -12.26 1.20
N ASP A 360 -26.60 -10.97 1.52
CA ASP A 360 -27.50 -10.24 2.41
C ASP A 360 -28.86 -9.98 1.75
N VAL A 361 -28.90 -9.64 0.46
CA VAL A 361 -30.15 -9.43 -0.27
C VAL A 361 -30.94 -10.73 -0.42
N ALA A 362 -30.27 -11.85 -0.60
CA ALA A 362 -30.92 -13.16 -0.75
C ALA A 362 -31.77 -13.57 0.44
N VAL A 363 -31.49 -13.06 1.64
CA VAL A 363 -32.22 -13.35 2.88
C VAL A 363 -33.21 -12.24 3.29
N MET A 364 -33.30 -11.16 2.51
CA MET A 364 -34.25 -10.07 2.77
C MET A 364 -35.69 -10.43 2.40
N ALA A 365 -36.63 -9.84 3.12
CA ALA A 365 -38.06 -9.85 2.80
C ALA A 365 -38.61 -8.42 2.85
N ASP A 366 -39.69 -8.16 2.09
CA ASP A 366 -40.41 -6.88 2.07
C ASP A 366 -39.51 -5.65 1.76
N TRP A 367 -38.57 -5.81 0.83
CA TRP A 367 -37.60 -4.78 0.51
C TRP A 367 -38.10 -3.73 -0.52
N VAL A 368 -37.38 -2.64 -0.65
CA VAL A 368 -37.68 -1.51 -1.54
C VAL A 368 -36.69 -1.46 -2.69
N CYS A 369 -37.17 -1.28 -3.93
CA CYS A 369 -36.32 -1.07 -5.11
C CYS A 369 -36.96 -0.09 -6.11
N GLY A 370 -36.26 0.25 -7.19
CA GLY A 370 -36.84 1.03 -8.28
C GLY A 370 -38.02 0.31 -8.95
N ALA A 371 -38.95 1.07 -9.49
CA ALA A 371 -40.16 0.56 -10.15
C ALA A 371 -40.05 0.50 -11.69
N ASN A 372 -38.86 0.70 -12.25
CA ASN A 372 -38.61 0.86 -13.68
C ASN A 372 -39.44 1.99 -14.33
N GLU A 373 -39.75 2.99 -13.53
CA GLU A 373 -40.47 4.20 -13.93
C GLU A 373 -39.91 5.39 -13.14
N VAL A 374 -39.67 6.50 -13.82
CA VAL A 374 -39.14 7.73 -13.22
C VAL A 374 -40.08 8.19 -12.09
N ASP A 375 -39.47 8.57 -10.96
CA ASP A 375 -40.17 9.04 -9.77
C ASP A 375 -41.02 7.98 -9.02
N PHE A 376 -40.77 6.69 -9.26
CA PHE A 376 -41.47 5.61 -8.57
C PHE A 376 -40.52 4.52 -8.05
N HIS A 377 -40.87 3.97 -6.88
CA HIS A 377 -40.26 2.80 -6.27
C HIS A 377 -41.30 1.74 -5.90
N MET A 378 -40.88 0.48 -5.85
CA MET A 378 -41.68 -0.63 -5.34
C MET A 378 -41.33 -0.88 -3.90
N THR A 379 -42.34 -1.09 -3.04
CA THR A 379 -42.21 -1.49 -1.63
C THR A 379 -42.82 -2.85 -1.41
N GLY A 380 -42.37 -3.56 -0.37
CA GLY A 380 -42.86 -4.90 -0.07
C GLY A 380 -42.46 -5.97 -1.08
N VAL A 381 -41.30 -5.82 -1.74
CA VAL A 381 -40.82 -6.74 -2.76
C VAL A 381 -40.24 -8.00 -2.14
N ASN A 382 -40.56 -9.16 -2.73
CA ASN A 382 -40.07 -10.45 -2.24
C ASN A 382 -39.68 -11.37 -3.41
N PHE A 383 -38.57 -12.10 -3.25
CA PHE A 383 -38.25 -13.21 -4.12
C PHE A 383 -39.26 -14.34 -4.02
N GLY A 384 -39.50 -15.05 -5.11
CA GLY A 384 -40.44 -16.16 -5.20
C GLY A 384 -41.92 -15.74 -5.32
N ARG A 385 -42.25 -14.48 -4.97
CA ARG A 385 -43.60 -13.92 -5.14
C ARG A 385 -43.66 -12.87 -6.26
N ASP A 386 -42.79 -11.87 -6.24
CA ASP A 386 -42.77 -10.70 -7.11
C ASP A 386 -41.63 -10.71 -8.10
N VAL A 387 -40.55 -11.35 -7.73
CA VAL A 387 -39.32 -11.52 -8.49
C VAL A 387 -38.91 -12.99 -8.41
N ALA A 388 -38.47 -13.57 -9.53
CA ALA A 388 -37.91 -14.92 -9.54
C ALA A 388 -36.72 -15.02 -8.56
N GLU A 389 -36.46 -16.22 -8.05
CA GLU A 389 -35.24 -16.45 -7.28
C GLU A 389 -34.03 -16.06 -8.12
N PRO A 390 -32.97 -15.48 -7.50
CA PRO A 390 -31.78 -15.09 -8.25
C PRO A 390 -31.09 -16.29 -8.90
N ASP A 391 -30.55 -16.11 -10.10
CA ASP A 391 -29.76 -17.15 -10.76
C ASP A 391 -28.54 -17.54 -9.95
N TRP A 392 -27.90 -16.55 -9.29
CA TRP A 392 -26.79 -16.77 -8.35
C TRP A 392 -26.93 -15.92 -7.09
N VAL A 393 -26.46 -16.49 -5.99
CA VAL A 393 -26.23 -15.78 -4.73
C VAL A 393 -24.72 -15.80 -4.50
N ALA A 394 -24.10 -14.63 -4.39
CA ALA A 394 -22.66 -14.50 -4.25
C ALA A 394 -22.28 -13.38 -3.27
N ASP A 395 -21.05 -13.42 -2.76
CA ASP A 395 -20.45 -12.29 -2.06
C ASP A 395 -19.93 -11.30 -3.10
N ILE A 396 -20.61 -10.19 -3.26
CA ILE A 396 -20.32 -9.18 -4.29
C ILE A 396 -20.13 -7.76 -3.73
N ARG A 397 -20.08 -7.63 -2.42
CA ARG A 397 -20.00 -6.35 -1.73
C ARG A 397 -18.68 -6.12 -0.98
N ASN A 398 -18.36 -4.88 -0.74
CA ASN A 398 -17.40 -4.52 0.29
C ASN A 398 -17.99 -4.83 1.67
N VAL A 399 -17.16 -5.30 2.59
CA VAL A 399 -17.55 -5.44 3.99
C VAL A 399 -17.65 -4.05 4.64
N VAL A 400 -18.45 -3.97 5.70
CA VAL A 400 -18.57 -2.76 6.51
C VAL A 400 -18.17 -3.04 7.96
N ALA A 401 -17.78 -2.00 8.69
CA ALA A 401 -17.46 -2.13 10.11
C ALA A 401 -18.70 -2.65 10.87
N GLY A 402 -18.49 -3.64 11.74
CA GLY A 402 -19.56 -4.31 12.47
C GLY A 402 -20.10 -5.58 11.81
N ASP A 403 -19.73 -5.89 10.56
CA ASP A 403 -20.00 -7.20 9.97
C ASP A 403 -19.39 -8.32 10.81
N ALA A 404 -20.03 -9.48 10.84
CA ALA A 404 -19.46 -10.66 11.51
C ALA A 404 -18.21 -11.12 10.76
N SER A 405 -17.13 -11.38 11.50
CA SER A 405 -15.89 -11.91 10.93
C SER A 405 -16.12 -13.30 10.32
N PRO A 406 -15.52 -13.61 9.16
CA PRO A 406 -15.74 -14.89 8.48
C PRO A 406 -15.26 -16.10 9.27
N ASP A 407 -14.35 -15.91 10.24
CA ASP A 407 -13.90 -16.94 11.18
C ASP A 407 -14.86 -17.15 12.39
N GLY A 408 -15.93 -16.35 12.47
CA GLY A 408 -16.93 -16.43 13.55
C GLY A 408 -16.46 -15.95 14.92
N GLN A 409 -15.26 -15.31 15.01
CA GLN A 409 -14.64 -14.96 16.29
C GLN A 409 -14.85 -13.49 16.72
N GLY A 410 -15.75 -12.76 16.07
CA GLY A 410 -16.02 -11.36 16.42
C GLY A 410 -16.62 -10.57 15.28
N VAL A 411 -16.46 -9.26 15.35
CA VAL A 411 -16.91 -8.32 14.34
C VAL A 411 -15.73 -7.62 13.66
N LEU A 412 -15.94 -7.21 12.42
CA LEU A 412 -14.93 -6.54 11.60
C LEU A 412 -14.81 -5.07 11.99
N ALA A 413 -13.57 -4.60 12.03
CA ALA A 413 -13.19 -3.20 12.10
C ALA A 413 -12.41 -2.80 10.84
N ILE A 414 -12.40 -1.50 10.53
CA ILE A 414 -11.73 -0.97 9.34
C ILE A 414 -10.78 0.15 9.78
N GLU A 415 -9.53 0.07 9.32
CA GLU A 415 -8.50 1.09 9.49
C GLU A 415 -7.96 1.54 8.13
N ARG A 416 -7.20 2.62 8.13
CA ARG A 416 -6.44 3.07 6.95
C ARG A 416 -5.00 2.62 7.05
N GLY A 417 -4.44 2.19 5.92
CA GLY A 417 -3.06 1.72 5.84
C GLY A 417 -2.30 2.27 4.64
N ILE A 418 -0.98 2.23 4.79
CA ILE A 418 0.00 2.52 3.74
C ILE A 418 0.72 1.21 3.44
N GLU A 419 0.54 0.68 2.24
CA GLU A 419 1.23 -0.51 1.79
C GLU A 419 2.73 -0.24 1.66
N VAL A 420 3.55 -0.89 2.49
CA VAL A 420 5.00 -0.73 2.50
C VAL A 420 5.75 -1.97 2.00
N GLY A 421 5.09 -3.11 1.98
CA GLY A 421 5.65 -4.36 1.50
C GLY A 421 4.58 -5.34 1.06
N HIS A 422 4.92 -6.23 0.14
CA HIS A 422 4.00 -7.20 -0.42
C HIS A 422 4.76 -8.50 -0.73
N VAL A 423 4.21 -9.62 -0.36
CA VAL A 423 4.75 -10.95 -0.62
C VAL A 423 3.76 -11.76 -1.44
N PHE A 424 4.25 -12.41 -2.50
CA PHE A 424 3.44 -13.18 -3.45
C PHE A 424 3.99 -14.58 -3.64
N TYR A 425 3.10 -15.56 -3.71
CA TYR A 425 3.38 -16.86 -4.31
C TYR A 425 2.85 -16.86 -5.75
N LEU A 426 3.73 -17.03 -6.73
CA LEU A 426 3.44 -16.88 -8.16
C LEU A 426 3.15 -18.21 -8.87
N GLY A 427 3.48 -19.33 -8.22
CA GLY A 427 3.44 -20.64 -8.89
C GLY A 427 4.41 -20.71 -10.07
N THR A 428 3.98 -21.31 -11.15
CA THR A 428 4.77 -21.49 -12.40
C THR A 428 4.44 -20.47 -13.48
N LYS A 429 3.69 -19.42 -13.19
CA LYS A 429 3.19 -18.47 -14.19
C LYS A 429 4.29 -17.92 -15.11
N TYR A 430 5.37 -17.42 -14.54
CA TYR A 430 6.48 -16.84 -15.29
C TYR A 430 7.43 -17.92 -15.84
N SER A 431 7.78 -18.90 -15.04
CA SER A 431 8.67 -20.00 -15.46
C SER A 431 8.09 -20.77 -16.64
N GLN A 432 6.79 -21.00 -16.65
CA GLN A 432 6.09 -21.64 -17.76
C GLN A 432 6.09 -20.79 -19.03
N ALA A 433 5.70 -19.51 -18.92
CA ALA A 433 5.66 -18.57 -20.03
C ALA A 433 7.03 -18.40 -20.70
N MET A 434 8.11 -18.41 -19.89
CA MET A 434 9.49 -18.20 -20.35
C MET A 434 10.30 -19.49 -20.50
N ASN A 435 9.64 -20.65 -20.37
CA ASN A 435 10.29 -21.97 -20.45
C ASN A 435 11.50 -22.12 -19.51
N ALA A 436 11.38 -21.61 -18.27
CA ALA A 436 12.42 -21.71 -17.25
C ALA A 436 12.28 -23.04 -16.48
N THR A 437 13.06 -24.03 -16.89
CA THR A 437 13.03 -25.42 -16.38
C THR A 437 14.34 -25.80 -15.69
N PHE A 438 14.23 -26.78 -14.79
CA PHE A 438 15.35 -27.50 -14.20
C PHE A 438 15.13 -29.01 -14.33
N LEU A 439 16.17 -29.80 -14.23
CA LEU A 439 16.07 -31.27 -14.22
C LEU A 439 15.83 -31.76 -12.79
N ASP A 440 14.76 -32.53 -12.61
CA ASP A 440 14.42 -33.21 -11.35
C ASP A 440 15.35 -34.39 -11.03
N VAL A 441 15.08 -35.12 -9.96
CA VAL A 441 15.87 -36.28 -9.53
C VAL A 441 15.91 -37.41 -10.56
N ASN A 442 14.94 -37.45 -11.46
CA ASN A 442 14.80 -38.44 -12.53
C ASN A 442 15.33 -37.93 -13.88
N GLY A 443 15.93 -36.73 -13.91
CA GLY A 443 16.42 -36.10 -15.14
C GLY A 443 15.30 -35.55 -16.03
N LYS A 444 14.08 -35.38 -15.52
CA LYS A 444 12.95 -34.79 -16.27
C LYS A 444 12.90 -33.29 -16.07
N PRO A 445 12.60 -32.50 -17.14
CA PRO A 445 12.42 -31.07 -17.01
C PRO A 445 11.15 -30.74 -16.22
N GLN A 446 11.27 -29.83 -15.25
CA GLN A 446 10.19 -29.27 -14.45
C GLN A 446 10.27 -27.75 -14.47
N PHE A 447 9.13 -27.08 -14.43
CA PHE A 447 9.09 -25.62 -14.27
C PHE A 447 9.40 -25.23 -12.82
N MET A 448 10.13 -24.12 -12.64
CA MET A 448 10.42 -23.59 -11.32
C MET A 448 9.19 -22.95 -10.71
N GLU A 449 8.91 -23.26 -9.44
CA GLU A 449 7.93 -22.53 -8.65
C GLU A 449 8.53 -21.21 -8.18
N MET A 450 7.78 -20.13 -8.25
CA MET A 450 8.29 -18.79 -7.99
C MET A 450 7.49 -18.05 -6.93
N GLY A 451 8.18 -17.17 -6.21
CA GLY A 451 7.59 -16.11 -5.38
C GLY A 451 8.22 -14.77 -5.73
N CYS A 452 7.50 -13.67 -5.48
CA CYS A 452 8.08 -12.33 -5.54
C CYS A 452 7.72 -11.51 -4.29
N TYR A 453 8.64 -10.62 -3.89
CA TYR A 453 8.60 -9.98 -2.58
C TYR A 453 9.12 -8.55 -2.68
N GLY A 454 8.21 -7.57 -2.62
CA GLY A 454 8.52 -6.14 -2.78
C GLY A 454 8.48 -5.36 -1.47
N ILE A 455 9.40 -4.40 -1.30
CA ILE A 455 9.36 -3.36 -0.27
C ILE A 455 9.62 -2.01 -0.93
N GLY A 456 8.73 -1.05 -0.69
CA GLY A 456 8.89 0.33 -1.12
C GLY A 456 9.90 1.07 -0.23
N VAL A 457 11.20 1.00 -0.55
CA VAL A 457 12.28 1.57 0.27
C VAL A 457 12.10 3.07 0.50
N THR A 458 11.75 3.81 -0.54
CA THR A 458 11.51 5.26 -0.42
C THR A 458 10.14 5.62 0.16
N ARG A 459 9.20 4.68 0.20
CA ARG A 459 7.91 4.86 0.85
C ARG A 459 8.00 4.72 2.37
N LEU A 460 8.90 3.87 2.87
CA LEU A 460 9.07 3.61 4.30
C LEU A 460 9.35 4.86 5.15
N PRO A 461 10.27 5.77 4.77
CA PRO A 461 10.45 7.02 5.51
C PRO A 461 9.19 7.86 5.60
N ALA A 462 8.40 7.95 4.52
CA ALA A 462 7.13 8.68 4.52
C ALA A 462 6.11 8.02 5.47
N ALA A 463 5.96 6.69 5.42
CA ALA A 463 5.10 5.95 6.32
C ALA A 463 5.52 6.09 7.80
N ALA A 464 6.83 6.10 8.08
CA ALA A 464 7.36 6.33 9.41
C ALA A 464 7.01 7.73 9.94
N ILE A 465 7.07 8.76 9.10
CA ILE A 465 6.68 10.13 9.45
C ILE A 465 5.18 10.23 9.74
N GLU A 466 4.33 9.57 8.95
CA GLU A 466 2.88 9.60 9.19
C GLU A 466 2.52 9.09 10.59
N GLN A 467 3.27 8.15 11.14
CA GLN A 467 3.09 7.65 12.52
C GLN A 467 3.86 8.44 13.57
N ASN A 468 4.92 9.15 13.19
CA ASN A 468 5.89 9.72 14.13
C ASN A 468 6.24 11.17 13.77
N HIS A 469 5.40 12.09 14.20
CA HIS A 469 5.60 13.54 14.04
C HIS A 469 4.86 14.31 15.15
N ASP A 470 5.20 15.57 15.28
CA ASP A 470 4.47 16.55 16.07
C ASP A 470 4.43 17.92 15.35
N GLU A 471 3.94 18.95 16.00
CA GLU A 471 3.86 20.31 15.47
C GLU A 471 5.24 20.91 15.12
N ARG A 472 6.30 20.46 15.79
CA ARG A 472 7.68 20.93 15.58
C ARG A 472 8.35 20.27 14.39
N GLY A 473 7.93 19.03 14.02
CA GLY A 473 8.51 18.33 12.89
C GLY A 473 8.50 16.81 13.01
N ILE A 474 9.48 16.18 12.39
CA ILE A 474 9.63 14.72 12.33
C ILE A 474 10.12 14.18 13.68
N ILE A 475 9.66 12.97 14.02
CA ILE A 475 10.15 12.18 15.15
C ILE A 475 10.60 10.83 14.62
N TRP A 476 11.83 10.75 14.10
CA TRP A 476 12.33 9.51 13.53
C TRP A 476 12.37 8.36 14.54
N PRO A 477 12.04 7.13 14.13
CA PRO A 477 12.59 5.94 14.76
C PRO A 477 14.13 6.00 14.73
N ASP A 478 14.79 5.71 15.84
CA ASP A 478 16.24 5.91 15.97
C ASP A 478 17.05 5.15 14.91
N ALA A 479 16.57 3.98 14.51
CA ALA A 479 17.23 3.13 13.53
C ALA A 479 17.40 3.77 12.14
N ILE A 480 16.53 4.72 11.77
CA ILE A 480 16.53 5.34 10.43
C ILE A 480 16.73 6.85 10.44
N ALA A 481 16.91 7.47 11.61
CA ALA A 481 17.19 8.90 11.72
C ALA A 481 18.41 9.30 10.87
N PRO A 482 18.40 10.48 10.23
CA PRO A 482 19.50 10.89 9.33
C PRO A 482 20.85 11.01 10.05
N PHE A 483 20.83 11.46 11.30
CA PHE A 483 21.92 11.42 12.25
C PHE A 483 21.40 10.90 13.58
N THR A 484 22.25 10.20 14.33
CA THR A 484 21.90 9.71 15.67
C THR A 484 21.87 10.86 16.67
N ALA A 485 22.84 11.76 16.61
CA ALA A 485 22.96 12.87 17.53
C ALA A 485 23.36 14.17 16.83
N VAL A 486 22.95 15.29 17.42
CA VAL A 486 23.41 16.63 17.04
C VAL A 486 23.95 17.38 18.26
N ILE A 487 25.07 18.05 18.08
CA ILE A 487 25.64 18.97 19.05
C ILE A 487 25.33 20.39 18.59
N CYS A 488 24.66 21.15 19.44
CA CYS A 488 24.23 22.53 19.22
C CYS A 488 24.98 23.50 20.12
N PRO A 489 26.15 24.04 19.69
CA PRO A 489 26.90 25.03 20.46
C PRO A 489 26.28 26.42 20.27
N VAL A 490 25.79 27.01 21.39
CA VAL A 490 25.16 28.33 21.39
C VAL A 490 26.22 29.43 21.41
N ASN A 491 26.21 30.33 20.43
CA ASN A 491 27.17 31.43 20.29
C ASN A 491 28.64 30.97 20.25
N MET A 492 28.93 29.88 19.58
CA MET A 492 30.27 29.29 19.48
C MET A 492 31.33 30.28 18.98
N ASP A 493 30.98 31.18 18.09
CA ASP A 493 31.90 32.21 17.56
C ASP A 493 32.33 33.27 18.57
N ARG A 494 31.64 33.33 19.72
CA ARG A 494 31.87 34.31 20.77
C ARG A 494 32.42 33.71 22.05
N SER A 495 32.51 32.39 22.18
CA SER A 495 32.96 31.66 23.34
C SER A 495 33.90 30.52 22.96
N GLU A 496 35.19 30.68 23.20
CA GLU A 496 36.17 29.62 22.97
C GLU A 496 35.91 28.40 23.86
N ASP A 497 35.34 28.58 25.05
CA ASP A 497 34.99 27.47 25.95
C ASP A 497 33.86 26.61 25.36
N VAL A 498 32.82 27.25 24.82
CA VAL A 498 31.72 26.55 24.14
C VAL A 498 32.25 25.79 22.93
N LYS A 499 33.11 26.43 22.13
CA LYS A 499 33.74 25.83 20.98
C LYS A 499 34.58 24.62 21.35
N ALA A 500 35.46 24.77 22.34
CA ALA A 500 36.33 23.67 22.79
C ALA A 500 35.52 22.49 23.34
N ALA A 501 34.50 22.75 24.16
CA ALA A 501 33.63 21.70 24.69
C ALA A 501 32.84 20.97 23.59
N ALA A 502 32.33 21.73 22.63
CA ALA A 502 31.57 21.14 21.51
C ALA A 502 32.45 20.26 20.62
N PHE A 503 33.63 20.71 20.23
CA PHE A 503 34.56 19.92 19.44
C PHE A 503 35.06 18.69 20.20
N LYS A 504 35.36 18.82 21.50
CA LYS A 504 35.76 17.67 22.32
C LYS A 504 34.67 16.58 22.31
N LEU A 505 33.42 16.92 22.63
CA LEU A 505 32.33 15.97 22.66
C LEU A 505 32.09 15.37 21.28
N TYR A 506 32.19 16.17 20.19
CA TYR A 506 32.07 15.72 18.83
C TYR A 506 33.10 14.65 18.47
N GLU A 507 34.37 14.88 18.80
CA GLU A 507 35.47 13.93 18.54
C GLU A 507 35.31 12.66 19.38
N GLU A 508 34.91 12.79 20.65
CA GLU A 508 34.66 11.64 21.53
C GLU A 508 33.51 10.75 21.01
N LEU A 509 32.39 11.34 20.52
CA LEU A 509 31.30 10.60 19.94
C LEU A 509 31.66 9.94 18.61
N LEU A 510 32.44 10.63 17.75
CA LEU A 510 32.98 10.05 16.53
C LEU A 510 33.89 8.84 16.81
N ALA A 511 34.75 8.95 17.81
CA ALA A 511 35.64 7.84 18.20
C ALA A 511 34.89 6.60 18.67
N LEU A 512 33.66 6.76 19.17
CA LEU A 512 32.74 5.68 19.54
C LEU A 512 31.93 5.15 18.34
N GLY A 513 32.12 5.69 17.14
CA GLY A 513 31.36 5.31 15.96
C GLY A 513 29.94 5.89 15.91
N VAL A 514 29.61 6.86 16.75
CA VAL A 514 28.30 7.52 16.75
C VAL A 514 28.17 8.40 15.50
N ASP A 515 27.05 8.26 14.80
CA ASP A 515 26.71 9.10 13.63
C ASP A 515 26.22 10.47 14.10
N VAL A 516 27.17 11.37 14.41
CA VAL A 516 26.94 12.68 15.01
C VAL A 516 27.21 13.82 14.03
N ILE A 517 26.40 14.87 14.12
CA ILE A 517 26.64 16.15 13.42
C ILE A 517 26.86 17.27 14.44
N LEU A 518 27.88 18.11 14.19
CA LEU A 518 28.14 19.33 14.94
C LEU A 518 27.58 20.52 14.17
N ASP A 519 26.71 21.31 14.78
CA ASP A 519 26.18 22.52 14.16
C ASP A 519 27.13 23.73 14.36
N ASP A 520 28.07 23.84 13.45
CA ASP A 520 29.10 24.88 13.40
C ASP A 520 28.75 26.04 12.44
N ARG A 521 27.47 26.21 12.08
CA ARG A 521 27.03 27.27 11.15
C ARG A 521 26.99 28.67 11.77
N GLY A 522 27.05 28.80 13.08
CA GLY A 522 26.92 30.09 13.76
C GLY A 522 25.50 30.66 13.75
N GLU A 523 24.49 29.83 13.57
CA GLU A 523 23.08 30.23 13.55
C GLU A 523 22.60 30.69 14.91
N ARG A 524 21.54 31.53 14.92
CA ARG A 524 20.88 31.93 16.17
C ARG A 524 20.25 30.70 16.82
N PRO A 525 20.27 30.57 18.15
CA PRO A 525 19.78 29.40 18.87
C PRO A 525 18.37 28.96 18.45
N GLY A 526 17.45 29.91 18.30
CA GLY A 526 16.07 29.62 17.91
C GLY A 526 15.95 29.00 16.50
N ALA A 527 16.73 29.48 15.53
CA ALA A 527 16.77 28.93 14.18
C ALA A 527 17.44 27.55 14.17
N MET A 528 18.58 27.43 14.86
CA MET A 528 19.31 26.16 14.99
C MET A 528 18.42 25.05 15.59
N PHE A 529 17.72 25.35 16.70
CA PHE A 529 16.84 24.36 17.33
C PHE A 529 15.64 24.01 16.46
N ALA A 530 15.02 25.00 15.80
CA ALA A 530 13.90 24.78 14.90
C ALA A 530 14.29 23.87 13.72
N ASP A 531 15.49 24.04 13.15
CA ASP A 531 15.99 23.15 12.08
C ASP A 531 16.08 21.70 12.55
N TRP A 532 16.74 21.47 13.69
CA TRP A 532 16.97 20.11 14.18
C TRP A 532 15.71 19.42 14.71
N GLU A 533 14.77 20.18 15.27
CA GLU A 533 13.45 19.68 15.65
C GLU A 533 12.62 19.31 14.43
N LEU A 534 12.66 20.14 13.38
CA LEU A 534 11.97 19.87 12.11
C LEU A 534 12.56 18.63 11.41
N ILE A 535 13.89 18.52 11.36
CA ILE A 535 14.61 17.36 10.77
C ILE A 535 14.36 16.09 11.61
N GLY A 536 14.25 16.25 12.94
CA GLY A 536 13.90 15.15 13.84
C GLY A 536 15.07 14.30 14.31
N VAL A 537 16.29 14.89 14.47
CA VAL A 537 17.44 14.15 15.01
C VAL A 537 17.13 13.72 16.46
N PRO A 538 17.28 12.41 16.82
CA PRO A 538 16.82 11.88 18.09
C PRO A 538 17.50 12.50 19.32
N HIS A 539 18.81 12.63 19.32
CA HIS A 539 19.57 13.07 20.49
C HIS A 539 20.21 14.44 20.22
N ARG A 540 19.87 15.43 21.04
CA ARG A 540 20.45 16.78 20.98
C ARG A 540 21.21 17.10 22.25
N VAL A 541 22.46 17.54 22.12
CA VAL A 541 23.25 18.11 23.18
C VAL A 541 23.46 19.58 22.89
N THR A 542 22.96 20.45 23.80
CA THR A 542 23.10 21.90 23.71
C THR A 542 24.17 22.36 24.66
N ILE A 543 25.16 23.09 24.15
CA ILE A 543 26.29 23.63 24.92
C ILE A 543 26.24 25.15 24.86
N GLY A 544 26.03 25.80 25.98
CA GLY A 544 25.98 27.25 26.10
C GLY A 544 26.91 27.78 27.14
N ASP A 545 27.36 29.03 27.01
CA ASP A 545 28.34 29.69 27.91
C ASP A 545 27.86 29.74 29.38
N LYS A 546 26.57 30.02 29.60
CA LYS A 546 25.99 30.01 30.94
C LYS A 546 26.02 28.63 31.58
N GLY A 547 25.61 27.61 30.80
CA GLY A 547 25.63 26.21 31.27
C GLY A 547 27.04 25.76 31.63
N LEU A 548 28.05 26.07 30.79
CA LEU A 548 29.44 25.71 31.06
C LEU A 548 29.97 26.37 32.35
N LYS A 549 29.62 27.64 32.63
CA LYS A 549 29.95 28.30 33.90
C LYS A 549 29.32 27.61 35.08
N ASP A 550 28.13 27.06 34.92
CA ASP A 550 27.42 26.27 35.93
C ASP A 550 27.89 24.80 35.96
N GLY A 551 28.84 24.39 35.09
CA GLY A 551 29.37 23.04 34.98
C GLY A 551 28.42 22.04 34.30
N VAL A 552 27.43 22.51 33.54
CA VAL A 552 26.41 21.65 32.91
C VAL A 552 26.22 21.94 31.43
N VAL A 553 25.72 20.93 30.69
CA VAL A 553 25.18 21.02 29.36
C VAL A 553 23.71 20.55 29.38
N GLU A 554 22.97 20.80 28.34
CA GLU A 554 21.58 20.32 28.20
C GLU A 554 21.51 19.17 27.22
N TYR A 555 20.88 18.09 27.65
CA TYR A 555 20.53 16.94 26.77
C TYR A 555 19.03 16.89 26.59
N GLN A 556 18.57 16.60 25.36
CA GLN A 556 17.16 16.38 25.06
C GLN A 556 17.02 15.29 24.00
N HIS A 557 16.18 14.29 24.27
CA HIS A 557 15.70 13.40 23.22
C HIS A 557 14.54 14.05 22.45
N ARG A 558 14.42 13.81 21.16
CA ARG A 558 13.39 14.44 20.32
C ARG A 558 11.94 14.21 20.79
N ARG A 559 11.71 13.11 21.50
CA ARG A 559 10.40 12.78 22.10
C ARG A 559 10.14 13.47 23.43
N ASP A 560 11.16 14.03 24.06
CA ASP A 560 11.03 14.70 25.35
C ASP A 560 10.48 16.12 25.17
N THR A 561 9.67 16.56 26.12
CA THR A 561 9.14 17.94 26.15
C THR A 561 10.14 18.91 26.71
N GLU A 562 11.04 18.47 27.62
CA GLU A 562 12.01 19.28 28.33
C GLU A 562 13.42 18.71 28.18
N SER A 563 14.41 19.59 28.27
CA SER A 563 15.83 19.22 28.36
C SER A 563 16.23 18.81 29.77
N THR A 564 17.21 17.90 29.84
CA THR A 564 17.83 17.49 31.10
C THR A 564 19.22 18.12 31.22
N LYS A 565 19.52 18.74 32.38
CA LYS A 565 20.86 19.23 32.67
C LYS A 565 21.77 18.05 33.04
N VAL A 566 22.92 17.99 32.40
CA VAL A 566 23.93 16.94 32.59
C VAL A 566 25.26 17.61 32.89
N ALA A 567 25.99 17.12 33.88
CA ALA A 567 27.32 17.66 34.20
C ALA A 567 28.26 17.49 32.97
N VAL A 568 29.06 18.50 32.68
CA VAL A 568 29.99 18.48 31.52
C VAL A 568 30.89 17.23 31.56
N ALA A 569 31.35 16.83 32.76
CA ALA A 569 32.16 15.62 32.91
C ALA A 569 31.44 14.31 32.58
N ASP A 570 30.12 14.28 32.70
CA ASP A 570 29.29 13.06 32.55
C ASP A 570 28.56 13.00 31.20
N VAL A 571 28.62 14.05 30.36
CA VAL A 571 27.81 14.15 29.14
C VAL A 571 28.08 12.98 28.18
N LEU A 572 29.33 12.58 27.99
CA LEU A 572 29.69 11.47 27.14
C LEU A 572 29.08 10.14 27.65
N ALA A 573 29.22 9.88 28.97
CA ALA A 573 28.65 8.70 29.61
C ALA A 573 27.12 8.71 29.53
N HIS A 574 26.49 9.86 29.71
CA HIS A 574 25.04 10.02 29.58
C HIS A 574 24.55 9.70 28.16
N VAL A 575 25.19 10.29 27.15
CA VAL A 575 24.82 10.01 25.73
C VAL A 575 25.05 8.55 25.39
N LYS A 576 26.17 7.95 25.79
CA LYS A 576 26.43 6.51 25.64
C LYS A 576 25.30 5.65 26.22
N ALA A 577 24.92 5.92 27.47
CA ALA A 577 23.84 5.18 28.13
C ALA A 577 22.51 5.30 27.38
N LYS A 578 22.20 6.49 26.84
CA LYS A 578 20.99 6.71 26.00
C LYS A 578 21.03 5.99 24.66
N LEU A 579 22.21 5.76 24.12
CA LEU A 579 22.44 5.03 22.87
C LEU A 579 22.59 3.51 23.09
N GLY A 580 22.65 3.04 24.33
CA GLY A 580 22.88 1.63 24.66
C GLY A 580 24.32 1.16 24.35
N LEU A 581 25.31 2.06 24.44
CA LEU A 581 26.75 1.82 24.18
C LEU A 581 27.55 1.59 25.45
#